data_d17a2b4be5b242bf31ca90a30cff8e65
#
_entry.id   d17a2b4be5b242bf31ca90a30cff8e65
#
_cell.length_a   1.000
_cell.length_b   1.000
_cell.length_c   1.000
_cell.angle_alpha   90.00
_cell.angle_beta   90.00
_cell.angle_gamma   90.00
#
_symmetry.space_group_name_H-M   'P 1'
#
loop_
_entity.id
_entity.type
_entity.pdbx_description
1 polymer ?
#
loop_
_entity_poly.entity_id
_entity_poly.type
_entity_poly.pdbx_seq_one_letter_code
_entity_poly.pdbx_strand_id
1 'polypeptide(L)'
;MEKKQRTVTKVEDGEKVKKTVKKVAEAEEAVEEKAADKKVKKIETLTKAEEKSKATTLRIVSAILWVVAIAFEVLAILFLFKKLYIPWLPQMWGMIICIVLDLICCVIAAFLWKKASHLDPFKKTNNKVAFFILTQLGAIMAAICFIPLIVLVLASKDKLDKKSKIVVTVVAVIALLIAGLLGADFNPISAEEKAAAEQTLTDEVFWTAFGHKYHIYDDCSSLKNSENLYQGSVTAAIDNGRGELCYFCANRAEKEKSLNLAELNVEEGVE
;
A
#
# COMPACT_ATOMS: atom_id res chain seq x y z
N MET A 1 32.93 -20.91 -0.32
CA MET A 1 31.55 -20.34 -0.14
C MET A 1 31.54 -18.97 -0.77
N GLU A 2 30.91 -18.87 -1.93
CA GLU A 2 30.80 -17.62 -2.70
C GLU A 2 29.84 -16.67 -1.98
N LYS A 3 30.34 -15.51 -1.57
CA LYS A 3 29.50 -14.48 -0.91
C LYS A 3 28.58 -13.86 -1.96
N LYS A 4 27.31 -14.22 -1.89
CA LYS A 4 26.25 -13.68 -2.73
C LYS A 4 26.21 -12.14 -2.61
N GLN A 5 26.38 -11.43 -3.72
CA GLN A 5 26.28 -9.97 -3.75
C GLN A 5 24.81 -9.55 -3.57
N ARG A 6 24.54 -8.68 -2.60
CA ARG A 6 23.22 -8.13 -2.36
C ARG A 6 23.11 -6.74 -2.99
N THR A 7 22.00 -6.48 -3.65
CA THR A 7 21.66 -5.15 -4.17
C THR A 7 20.76 -4.43 -3.17
N VAL A 8 21.20 -3.29 -2.66
CA VAL A 8 20.40 -2.42 -1.79
C VAL A 8 19.90 -1.25 -2.61
N THR A 9 18.60 -1.04 -2.63
CA THR A 9 17.94 0.08 -3.32
C THR A 9 17.48 1.08 -2.26
N LYS A 10 18.03 2.30 -2.28
CA LYS A 10 17.59 3.38 -1.41
C LYS A 10 16.30 3.98 -1.96
N VAL A 11 15.29 4.10 -1.12
CA VAL A 11 13.99 4.72 -1.46
C VAL A 11 13.95 6.08 -0.78
N GLU A 12 14.06 7.12 -1.58
CA GLU A 12 13.83 8.51 -1.16
C GLU A 12 12.53 8.95 -1.84
N ASP A 13 11.59 9.49 -1.09
CA ASP A 13 10.29 10.03 -1.50
C ASP A 13 9.90 9.89 -2.99
N GLY A 14 9.46 8.68 -3.36
CA GLY A 14 8.87 8.41 -4.67
C GLY A 14 9.82 8.05 -5.80
N GLU A 15 11.14 8.11 -5.63
CA GLU A 15 12.11 7.77 -6.66
C GLU A 15 13.05 6.64 -6.21
N LYS A 16 13.11 5.55 -7.00
CA LYS A 16 13.92 4.37 -6.72
C LYS A 16 15.34 4.57 -7.27
N VAL A 17 16.31 4.83 -6.42
CA VAL A 17 17.73 4.89 -6.81
C VAL A 17 18.41 3.55 -6.57
N LYS A 18 18.88 2.88 -7.62
CA LYS A 18 19.68 1.65 -7.49
C LYS A 18 21.13 1.98 -7.15
N LYS A 19 21.58 1.59 -5.96
CA LYS A 19 23.02 1.57 -5.63
C LYS A 19 23.50 0.13 -5.48
N THR A 20 24.49 -0.24 -6.27
CA THR A 20 25.24 -1.49 -6.09
C THR A 20 26.35 -1.26 -5.08
N VAL A 21 26.24 -1.84 -3.89
CA VAL A 21 27.30 -1.75 -2.89
C VAL A 21 28.35 -2.81 -3.23
N LYS A 22 29.46 -2.40 -3.87
CA LYS A 22 30.68 -3.20 -3.88
C LYS A 22 31.32 -3.11 -2.49
N LYS A 23 31.49 -4.24 -1.82
CA LYS A 23 32.27 -4.33 -0.61
C LYS A 23 33.73 -4.07 -1.00
N VAL A 24 34.24 -2.87 -0.71
CA VAL A 24 35.66 -2.58 -0.77
C VAL A 24 36.26 -3.06 0.54
N ALA A 25 37.21 -3.98 0.43
CA ALA A 25 38.06 -4.34 1.53
C ALA A 25 38.98 -3.18 1.90
N GLU A 26 39.23 -3.07 3.20
CA GLU A 26 40.19 -2.23 3.88
C GLU A 26 41.35 -1.70 3.03
N ALA A 27 41.51 -0.39 3.02
CA ALA A 27 42.80 0.26 3.04
C ALA A 27 42.61 1.67 3.65
N GLU A 28 43.52 1.95 4.52
CA GLU A 28 43.71 3.04 5.45
C GLU A 28 43.85 4.42 4.83
N GLU A 29 43.54 5.38 5.70
CA GLU A 29 44.19 6.67 5.93
C GLU A 29 43.88 7.90 5.09
N ALA A 30 43.42 8.81 5.87
CA ALA A 30 43.86 10.21 6.02
C ALA A 30 43.39 11.29 5.01
N VAL A 31 42.72 12.23 5.65
CA VAL A 31 42.83 13.69 5.48
C VAL A 31 42.27 14.27 4.17
N GLU A 32 41.16 14.89 4.26
CA GLU A 32 41.00 16.33 4.26
C GLU A 32 39.53 16.74 4.31
N GLU A 33 39.24 17.44 5.38
CA GLU A 33 38.10 18.32 5.56
C GLU A 33 38.04 19.29 4.38
N LYS A 34 37.17 19.00 3.42
CA LYS A 34 36.62 20.00 2.52
C LYS A 34 35.14 19.93 2.58
N ALA A 35 34.60 20.92 3.26
CA ALA A 35 33.21 21.32 3.24
C ALA A 35 32.68 21.28 1.79
N ALA A 36 32.21 20.11 1.37
CA ALA A 36 31.24 19.99 0.33
C ALA A 36 29.89 20.18 1.02
N ASP A 37 29.43 21.42 0.99
CA ASP A 37 28.08 21.85 1.21
C ASP A 37 27.17 21.09 0.21
N LYS A 38 27.07 19.75 0.41
CA LYS A 38 25.98 18.98 -0.13
C LYS A 38 24.79 19.49 0.65
N LYS A 39 24.04 20.43 0.03
CA LYS A 39 22.63 20.59 0.29
C LYS A 39 22.08 19.19 0.42
N VAL A 40 22.09 18.66 1.65
CA VAL A 40 21.20 17.62 2.07
C VAL A 40 19.84 18.22 1.73
N LYS A 41 19.29 17.81 0.60
CA LYS A 41 17.89 18.04 0.31
C LYS A 41 17.22 17.55 1.58
N LYS A 42 16.82 18.51 2.41
CA LYS A 42 16.01 18.27 3.59
C LYS A 42 14.88 17.45 3.05
N ILE A 43 14.91 16.14 3.30
CA ILE A 43 13.76 15.28 3.11
C ILE A 43 12.76 15.96 4.03
N GLU A 44 11.82 16.70 3.45
CA GLU A 44 10.72 17.29 4.18
C GLU A 44 9.94 16.08 4.69
N THR A 45 10.31 15.63 5.89
CA THR A 45 9.47 14.73 6.66
C THR A 45 8.18 15.51 6.82
N LEU A 46 7.18 15.11 6.04
CA LEU A 46 5.87 15.71 6.09
C LEU A 46 5.46 15.75 7.56
N THR A 47 5.09 16.91 8.04
CA THR A 47 4.59 17.00 9.41
C THR A 47 3.34 16.13 9.53
N LYS A 48 3.07 15.57 10.70
CA LYS A 48 1.84 14.76 10.94
C LYS A 48 0.56 15.47 10.49
N ALA A 49 0.55 16.81 10.52
CA ALA A 49 -0.56 17.62 10.03
C ALA A 49 -0.67 17.59 8.50
N GLU A 50 0.44 17.60 7.79
CA GLU A 50 0.50 17.53 6.34
C GLU A 50 0.15 16.14 5.82
N GLU A 51 0.61 15.06 6.47
CA GLU A 51 0.21 13.68 6.16
C GLU A 51 -1.30 13.51 6.31
N LYS A 52 -1.89 13.98 7.41
CA LYS A 52 -3.32 13.94 7.64
C LYS A 52 -4.10 14.76 6.60
N SER A 53 -3.61 15.94 6.22
CA SER A 53 -4.22 16.77 5.18
C SER A 53 -4.20 16.06 3.82
N LYS A 54 -3.06 15.49 3.43
CA LYS A 54 -2.92 14.70 2.19
C LYS A 54 -3.83 13.47 2.21
N ALA A 55 -3.86 12.71 3.31
CA ALA A 55 -4.74 11.56 3.46
C ALA A 55 -6.22 11.93 3.31
N THR A 56 -6.64 13.04 3.93
CA THR A 56 -8.02 13.53 3.81
C THR A 56 -8.36 13.90 2.36
N THR A 57 -7.47 14.60 1.67
CA THR A 57 -7.66 14.93 0.24
C THR A 57 -7.80 13.67 -0.62
N LEU A 58 -6.93 12.67 -0.41
CA LEU A 58 -7.00 11.40 -1.13
C LEU A 58 -8.32 10.65 -0.86
N ARG A 59 -8.81 10.65 0.39
CA ARG A 59 -10.11 10.06 0.76
C ARG A 59 -11.28 10.76 0.06
N ILE A 60 -11.26 12.09 0.00
CA ILE A 60 -12.30 12.87 -0.69
C ILE A 60 -12.30 12.54 -2.20
N VAL A 61 -11.13 12.54 -2.83
CA VAL A 61 -11.01 12.20 -4.26
C VAL A 61 -11.48 10.77 -4.52
N SER A 62 -11.13 9.81 -3.65
CA SER A 62 -11.61 8.42 -3.74
C SER A 62 -13.14 8.35 -3.65
N ALA A 63 -13.74 9.08 -2.71
CA ALA A 63 -15.19 9.11 -2.55
C ALA A 63 -15.89 9.68 -3.79
N ILE A 64 -15.37 10.76 -4.37
CA ILE A 64 -15.88 11.32 -5.62
C ILE A 64 -15.81 10.31 -6.76
N LEU A 65 -14.66 9.61 -6.90
CA LEU A 65 -14.50 8.59 -7.94
C LEU A 65 -15.47 7.41 -7.75
N TRP A 66 -15.78 6.99 -6.51
CA TRP A 66 -16.80 5.97 -6.27
C TRP A 66 -18.20 6.44 -6.63
N VAL A 67 -18.54 7.71 -6.39
CA VAL A 67 -19.83 8.28 -6.86
C VAL A 67 -19.91 8.25 -8.39
N VAL A 68 -18.81 8.56 -9.09
CA VAL A 68 -18.73 8.48 -10.55
C VAL A 68 -18.85 7.01 -11.02
N ALA A 69 -18.21 6.06 -10.34
CA ALA A 69 -18.33 4.64 -10.61
C ALA A 69 -19.79 4.16 -10.50
N ILE A 70 -20.48 4.49 -9.41
CA ILE A 70 -21.90 4.18 -9.23
C ILE A 70 -22.76 4.82 -10.35
N ALA A 71 -22.42 6.02 -10.82
CA ALA A 71 -23.12 6.62 -11.94
C ALA A 71 -22.97 5.80 -13.24
N PHE A 72 -21.78 5.25 -13.52
CA PHE A 72 -21.57 4.33 -14.65
C PHE A 72 -22.32 3.02 -14.49
N GLU A 73 -22.41 2.46 -13.26
CA GLU A 73 -23.25 1.30 -12.98
C GLU A 73 -24.73 1.60 -13.30
N VAL A 74 -25.26 2.73 -12.82
CA VAL A 74 -26.64 3.16 -13.11
C VAL A 74 -26.85 3.31 -14.61
N LEU A 75 -25.89 3.88 -15.36
CA LEU A 75 -25.97 3.96 -16.83
C LEU A 75 -26.01 2.57 -17.47
N ALA A 76 -25.20 1.60 -17.02
CA ALA A 76 -25.24 0.22 -17.48
C ALA A 76 -26.62 -0.42 -17.24
N ILE A 77 -27.23 -0.16 -16.08
CA ILE A 77 -28.58 -0.62 -15.75
C ILE A 77 -29.63 0.04 -16.68
N LEU A 78 -29.50 1.32 -16.98
CA LEU A 78 -30.40 2.00 -17.95
C LEU A 78 -30.29 1.40 -19.36
N PHE A 79 -29.10 1.03 -19.81
CA PHE A 79 -28.91 0.27 -21.04
C PHE A 79 -29.58 -1.11 -20.96
N LEU A 80 -29.45 -1.84 -19.84
CA LEU A 80 -30.10 -3.13 -19.61
C LEU A 80 -31.61 -3.04 -19.77
N PHE A 81 -32.23 -2.02 -19.19
CA PHE A 81 -33.69 -1.81 -19.29
C PHE A 81 -34.14 -1.13 -20.57
N LYS A 82 -33.24 -0.88 -21.53
CA LYS A 82 -33.52 -0.19 -22.81
C LYS A 82 -34.10 1.22 -22.61
N LYS A 83 -33.88 1.83 -21.46
CA LYS A 83 -34.27 3.22 -21.19
C LYS A 83 -33.29 4.22 -21.81
N LEU A 84 -32.04 3.81 -21.99
CA LEU A 84 -31.03 4.57 -22.73
C LEU A 84 -30.80 3.87 -24.07
N TYR A 85 -31.11 4.56 -25.17
CA TYR A 85 -30.91 4.06 -26.51
C TYR A 85 -30.03 5.04 -27.30
N ILE A 86 -28.94 4.55 -27.82
CA ILE A 86 -28.05 5.30 -28.70
C ILE A 86 -28.04 4.58 -30.05
N PRO A 87 -28.51 5.23 -31.17
CA PRO A 87 -28.77 4.55 -32.43
C PRO A 87 -27.58 3.80 -33.04
N TRP A 88 -26.37 4.30 -32.82
CA TRP A 88 -25.13 3.71 -33.37
C TRP A 88 -24.44 2.74 -32.39
N LEU A 89 -24.91 2.62 -31.13
CA LEU A 89 -24.28 1.79 -30.09
C LEU A 89 -25.22 0.65 -29.68
N PRO A 90 -24.88 -0.62 -30.05
CA PRO A 90 -25.64 -1.78 -29.59
C PRO A 90 -25.68 -1.85 -28.07
N GLN A 91 -26.82 -2.24 -27.50
CA GLN A 91 -27.09 -2.34 -26.06
C GLN A 91 -25.97 -3.05 -25.28
N MET A 92 -25.49 -4.18 -25.79
CA MET A 92 -24.42 -4.98 -25.18
C MET A 92 -23.14 -4.16 -25.04
N TRP A 93 -22.70 -3.46 -26.11
CA TRP A 93 -21.48 -2.66 -26.10
C TRP A 93 -21.60 -1.44 -25.18
N GLY A 94 -22.78 -0.82 -25.12
CA GLY A 94 -23.04 0.27 -24.18
C GLY A 94 -22.85 -0.16 -22.72
N MET A 95 -23.34 -1.35 -22.36
CA MET A 95 -23.15 -1.93 -21.03
C MET A 95 -21.67 -2.25 -20.76
N ILE A 96 -20.95 -2.86 -21.72
CA ILE A 96 -19.54 -3.20 -21.56
C ILE A 96 -18.69 -1.95 -21.36
N ILE A 97 -18.93 -0.89 -22.14
CA ILE A 97 -18.21 0.39 -21.98
C ILE A 97 -18.43 0.96 -20.57
N CYS A 98 -19.67 0.97 -20.08
CA CYS A 98 -19.97 1.44 -18.72
C CYS A 98 -19.26 0.60 -17.67
N ILE A 99 -19.25 -0.74 -17.77
CA ILE A 99 -18.56 -1.64 -16.85
C ILE A 99 -17.04 -1.37 -16.84
N VAL A 100 -16.43 -1.12 -18.01
CA VAL A 100 -14.99 -0.83 -18.11
C VAL A 100 -14.67 0.52 -17.46
N LEU A 101 -15.50 1.56 -17.69
CA LEU A 101 -15.31 2.87 -17.08
C LEU A 101 -15.50 2.81 -15.56
N ASP A 102 -16.51 2.07 -15.09
CA ASP A 102 -16.74 1.80 -13.68
C ASP A 102 -15.53 1.09 -13.04
N LEU A 103 -15.01 0.04 -13.68
CA LEU A 103 -13.81 -0.67 -13.24
C LEU A 103 -12.61 0.28 -13.07
N ILE A 104 -12.35 1.13 -14.05
CA ILE A 104 -11.24 2.10 -13.99
C ILE A 104 -11.42 3.05 -12.81
N CYS A 105 -12.61 3.62 -12.63
CA CYS A 105 -12.90 4.51 -11.51
C CYS A 105 -12.76 3.80 -10.16
N CYS A 106 -13.30 2.58 -10.01
CA CYS A 106 -13.21 1.78 -8.80
C CYS A 106 -11.76 1.44 -8.44
N VAL A 107 -10.94 1.01 -9.40
CA VAL A 107 -9.53 0.65 -9.15
C VAL A 107 -8.73 1.88 -8.72
N ILE A 108 -8.86 3.01 -9.42
CA ILE A 108 -8.16 4.24 -9.04
C ILE A 108 -8.60 4.70 -7.65
N ALA A 109 -9.90 4.73 -7.38
CA ALA A 109 -10.44 5.13 -6.08
C ALA A 109 -9.92 4.24 -4.94
N ALA A 110 -9.94 2.92 -5.13
CA ALA A 110 -9.43 1.96 -4.15
C ALA A 110 -7.93 2.15 -3.88
N PHE A 111 -7.13 2.43 -4.91
CA PHE A 111 -5.70 2.68 -4.77
C PHE A 111 -5.42 3.97 -3.97
N LEU A 112 -6.16 5.05 -4.27
CA LEU A 112 -6.05 6.31 -3.53
C LEU A 112 -6.50 6.15 -2.07
N TRP A 113 -7.57 5.41 -1.82
CA TRP A 113 -8.05 5.11 -0.47
C TRP A 113 -7.02 4.32 0.34
N LYS A 114 -6.44 3.27 -0.25
CA LYS A 114 -5.38 2.47 0.38
C LYS A 114 -4.18 3.34 0.73
N LYS A 115 -3.71 4.18 -0.20
CA LYS A 115 -2.62 5.13 0.05
C LYS A 115 -2.96 6.10 1.20
N ALA A 116 -4.18 6.63 1.25
CA ALA A 116 -4.64 7.49 2.33
C ALA A 116 -4.67 6.76 3.68
N SER A 117 -5.09 5.48 3.69
CA SER A 117 -5.12 4.66 4.92
C SER A 117 -3.74 4.34 5.46
N HIS A 118 -2.70 4.29 4.61
CA HIS A 118 -1.32 4.13 5.04
C HIS A 118 -0.71 5.46 5.54
N LEU A 119 -1.05 6.60 4.92
CA LEU A 119 -0.58 7.92 5.38
C LEU A 119 -1.15 8.30 6.76
N ASP A 120 -2.46 8.13 6.95
CA ASP A 120 -3.17 8.41 8.20
C ASP A 120 -4.02 7.19 8.59
N PRO A 121 -3.41 6.20 9.27
CA PRO A 121 -4.07 4.94 9.57
C PRO A 121 -5.21 5.09 10.59
N PHE A 122 -6.21 4.21 10.46
CA PHE A 122 -7.31 4.15 11.41
C PHE A 122 -6.89 3.46 12.71
N LYS A 123 -7.49 3.87 13.84
CA LYS A 123 -7.26 3.25 15.16
C LYS A 123 -7.95 1.90 15.25
N LYS A 124 -7.19 0.86 15.61
CA LYS A 124 -7.68 -0.51 15.80
C LYS A 124 -8.29 -0.71 17.19
N THR A 125 -7.78 0.02 18.19
CA THR A 125 -8.16 -0.12 19.61
C THR A 125 -9.63 0.26 19.84
N ASN A 126 -10.17 1.24 19.14
CA ASN A 126 -11.53 1.72 19.36
C ASN A 126 -12.60 0.74 18.87
N ASN A 127 -12.43 0.17 17.68
CA ASN A 127 -13.37 -0.76 17.07
C ASN A 127 -12.71 -1.58 15.96
N LYS A 128 -12.47 -2.86 16.23
CA LYS A 128 -11.85 -3.79 15.27
C LYS A 128 -12.68 -3.99 14.00
N VAL A 129 -14.01 -3.97 14.10
CA VAL A 129 -14.91 -4.13 12.95
C VAL A 129 -14.86 -2.89 12.06
N ALA A 130 -14.92 -1.69 12.65
CA ALA A 130 -14.79 -0.45 11.91
C ALA A 130 -13.42 -0.35 11.23
N PHE A 131 -12.34 -0.73 11.91
CA PHE A 131 -11.00 -0.81 11.33
C PHE A 131 -10.98 -1.71 10.09
N PHE A 132 -11.52 -2.94 10.21
CA PHE A 132 -11.60 -3.88 9.10
C PHE A 132 -12.40 -3.31 7.92
N ILE A 133 -13.60 -2.76 8.16
CA ILE A 133 -14.44 -2.18 7.11
C ILE A 133 -13.72 -1.03 6.41
N LEU A 134 -13.11 -0.11 7.16
CA LEU A 134 -12.44 1.06 6.60
C LEU A 134 -11.17 0.71 5.81
N THR A 135 -10.43 -0.31 6.24
CA THR A 135 -9.24 -0.77 5.51
C THR A 135 -9.60 -1.58 4.28
N GLN A 136 -10.73 -2.32 4.29
CA GLN A 136 -11.21 -3.11 3.16
C GLN A 136 -12.23 -2.35 2.28
N LEU A 137 -12.37 -1.03 2.47
CA LEU A 137 -13.42 -0.26 1.79
C LEU A 137 -13.32 -0.34 0.26
N GLY A 138 -12.10 -0.45 -0.29
CA GLY A 138 -11.90 -0.62 -1.74
C GLY A 138 -12.55 -1.89 -2.29
N ALA A 139 -12.39 -3.04 -1.61
CA ALA A 139 -13.01 -4.30 -2.00
C ALA A 139 -14.53 -4.28 -1.78
N ILE A 140 -14.98 -3.65 -0.68
CA ILE A 140 -16.41 -3.49 -0.39
C ILE A 140 -17.09 -2.66 -1.48
N MET A 141 -16.48 -1.55 -1.89
CA MET A 141 -17.02 -0.69 -2.95
C MET A 141 -17.05 -1.42 -4.30
N ALA A 142 -16.06 -2.26 -4.61
CA ALA A 142 -16.11 -3.11 -5.81
C ALA A 142 -17.32 -4.05 -5.78
N ALA A 143 -17.65 -4.64 -4.64
CA ALA A 143 -18.86 -5.45 -4.50
C ALA A 143 -20.14 -4.64 -4.70
N ILE A 144 -20.22 -3.44 -4.15
CA ILE A 144 -21.37 -2.54 -4.30
C ILE A 144 -21.55 -2.11 -5.77
N CYS A 145 -20.45 -1.85 -6.50
CA CYS A 145 -20.50 -1.38 -7.88
C CYS A 145 -20.82 -2.48 -8.92
N PHE A 146 -20.51 -3.74 -8.64
CA PHE A 146 -20.67 -4.80 -9.68
C PHE A 146 -21.73 -5.83 -9.36
N ILE A 147 -21.98 -6.16 -8.09
CA ILE A 147 -22.95 -7.21 -7.72
C ILE A 147 -24.39 -6.86 -8.14
N PRO A 148 -24.90 -5.63 -7.94
CA PRO A 148 -26.26 -5.31 -8.34
C PRO A 148 -26.48 -5.48 -9.84
N LEU A 149 -25.54 -5.03 -10.67
CA LEU A 149 -25.63 -5.21 -12.11
C LEU A 149 -25.61 -6.70 -12.51
N ILE A 150 -24.69 -7.49 -11.94
CA ILE A 150 -24.63 -8.94 -12.20
C ILE A 150 -25.97 -9.61 -11.86
N VAL A 151 -26.53 -9.32 -10.69
CA VAL A 151 -27.82 -9.89 -10.25
C VAL A 151 -28.95 -9.47 -11.20
N LEU A 152 -29.00 -8.20 -11.59
CA LEU A 152 -30.04 -7.67 -12.50
C LEU A 152 -29.91 -8.29 -13.90
N VAL A 153 -28.70 -8.45 -14.44
CA VAL A 153 -28.47 -9.11 -15.73
C VAL A 153 -28.90 -10.57 -15.67
N LEU A 154 -28.56 -11.29 -14.60
CA LEU A 154 -28.96 -12.69 -14.42
C LEU A 154 -30.46 -12.85 -14.25
N ALA A 155 -31.10 -11.97 -13.48
CA ALA A 155 -32.54 -11.99 -13.23
C ALA A 155 -33.38 -11.57 -14.48
N SER A 156 -32.81 -10.78 -15.39
CA SER A 156 -33.51 -10.32 -16.59
C SER A 156 -33.75 -11.48 -17.57
N LYS A 157 -35.04 -11.84 -17.82
CA LYS A 157 -35.38 -12.95 -18.72
C LYS A 157 -35.34 -12.55 -20.19
N ASP A 158 -35.87 -11.36 -20.52
CA ASP A 158 -36.15 -10.95 -21.91
C ASP A 158 -35.50 -9.61 -22.32
N LYS A 159 -34.52 -9.11 -21.54
CA LYS A 159 -33.87 -7.83 -21.81
C LYS A 159 -32.67 -7.95 -22.74
N LEU A 160 -31.96 -9.08 -22.69
CA LEU A 160 -30.80 -9.41 -23.50
C LEU A 160 -30.94 -10.78 -24.12
N ASP A 161 -30.42 -10.97 -25.31
CA ASP A 161 -30.26 -12.29 -25.91
C ASP A 161 -29.28 -13.14 -25.09
N LYS A 162 -29.34 -14.48 -25.22
CA LYS A 162 -28.54 -15.40 -24.39
C LYS A 162 -27.04 -15.16 -24.51
N LYS A 163 -26.54 -14.85 -25.71
CA LYS A 163 -25.11 -14.59 -25.96
C LYS A 163 -24.66 -13.30 -25.26
N SER A 164 -25.37 -12.20 -25.45
CA SER A 164 -25.09 -10.91 -24.83
C SER A 164 -25.16 -10.99 -23.29
N LYS A 165 -26.14 -11.72 -22.77
CA LYS A 165 -26.28 -11.97 -21.33
C LYS A 165 -25.04 -12.65 -20.74
N ILE A 166 -24.56 -13.72 -21.39
CA ILE A 166 -23.35 -14.44 -20.93
C ILE A 166 -22.13 -13.53 -21.01
N VAL A 167 -21.92 -12.84 -22.12
CA VAL A 167 -20.75 -11.97 -22.31
C VAL A 167 -20.72 -10.85 -21.27
N VAL A 168 -21.83 -10.13 -21.07
CA VAL A 168 -21.91 -9.05 -20.07
C VAL A 168 -21.69 -9.57 -18.66
N THR A 169 -22.28 -10.71 -18.31
CA THR A 169 -22.09 -11.32 -16.98
C THR A 169 -20.63 -11.71 -16.75
N VAL A 170 -19.97 -12.34 -17.73
CA VAL A 170 -18.56 -12.73 -17.62
C VAL A 170 -17.67 -11.50 -17.47
N VAL A 171 -17.89 -10.46 -18.27
CA VAL A 171 -17.13 -9.20 -18.15
C VAL A 171 -17.32 -8.56 -16.78
N ALA A 172 -18.56 -8.49 -16.27
CA ALA A 172 -18.84 -7.90 -14.96
C ALA A 172 -18.23 -8.73 -13.81
N VAL A 173 -18.24 -10.07 -13.89
CA VAL A 173 -17.58 -10.93 -12.89
C VAL A 173 -16.07 -10.76 -12.91
N ILE A 174 -15.45 -10.68 -14.09
CA ILE A 174 -14.02 -10.41 -14.22
C ILE A 174 -13.69 -9.03 -13.64
N ALA A 175 -14.49 -8.01 -13.93
CA ALA A 175 -14.32 -6.67 -13.39
C ALA A 175 -14.43 -6.67 -11.86
N LEU A 176 -15.40 -7.36 -11.28
CA LEU A 176 -15.54 -7.53 -9.84
C LEU A 176 -14.31 -8.18 -9.21
N LEU A 177 -13.80 -9.26 -9.82
CA LEU A 177 -12.60 -9.95 -9.31
C LEU A 177 -11.37 -9.05 -9.35
N ILE A 178 -11.14 -8.34 -10.46
CA ILE A 178 -10.03 -7.41 -10.59
C ILE A 178 -10.15 -6.27 -9.57
N ALA A 179 -11.29 -5.60 -9.50
CA ALA A 179 -11.52 -4.49 -8.58
C ALA A 179 -11.44 -4.95 -7.11
N GLY A 180 -11.99 -6.11 -6.79
CA GLY A 180 -11.96 -6.70 -5.44
C GLY A 180 -10.54 -7.04 -5.00
N LEU A 181 -9.76 -7.74 -5.82
CA LEU A 181 -8.38 -8.12 -5.50
C LEU A 181 -7.45 -6.90 -5.40
N LEU A 182 -7.55 -5.96 -6.34
CA LEU A 182 -6.75 -4.74 -6.31
C LEU A 182 -7.21 -3.77 -5.20
N GLY A 183 -8.50 -3.78 -4.86
CA GLY A 183 -9.10 -2.95 -3.83
C GLY A 183 -8.87 -3.46 -2.41
N ALA A 184 -8.63 -4.76 -2.23
CA ALA A 184 -8.33 -5.33 -0.91
C ALA A 184 -6.99 -4.84 -0.38
N ASP A 185 -6.96 -4.47 0.90
CA ASP A 185 -5.71 -4.20 1.62
C ASP A 185 -5.29 -5.45 2.40
N PHE A 186 -4.27 -6.14 1.90
CA PHE A 186 -3.76 -7.37 2.51
C PHE A 186 -2.83 -7.11 3.69
N ASN A 187 -2.36 -5.86 3.85
CA ASN A 187 -1.48 -5.43 4.94
C ASN A 187 -1.98 -4.12 5.56
N PRO A 188 -3.17 -4.11 6.14
CA PRO A 188 -3.71 -2.91 6.76
C PRO A 188 -2.88 -2.53 7.99
N ILE A 189 -2.49 -1.26 8.06
CA ILE A 189 -1.68 -0.71 9.16
C ILE A 189 -2.61 0.06 10.08
N SER A 190 -2.45 -0.13 11.39
CA SER A 190 -3.17 0.66 12.40
C SER A 190 -2.37 1.88 12.85
N ALA A 191 -3.05 2.88 13.40
CA ALA A 191 -2.40 4.07 13.93
C ALA A 191 -1.46 3.74 15.09
N GLU A 192 -1.79 2.70 15.87
CA GLU A 192 -0.98 2.20 16.98
C GLU A 192 0.32 1.56 16.46
N GLU A 193 0.24 0.75 15.41
CA GLU A 193 1.41 0.12 14.77
C GLU A 193 2.33 1.18 14.15
N LYS A 194 1.76 2.19 13.47
CA LYS A 194 2.53 3.32 12.92
C LYS A 194 3.24 4.10 14.03
N ALA A 195 2.54 4.43 15.11
CA ALA A 195 3.11 5.17 16.23
C ALA A 195 4.21 4.37 16.95
N ALA A 196 4.02 3.07 17.15
CA ALA A 196 5.03 2.21 17.74
C ALA A 196 6.29 2.12 16.85
N ALA A 197 6.10 2.01 15.54
CA ALA A 197 7.19 2.01 14.58
C ALA A 197 7.98 3.34 14.61
N GLU A 198 7.30 4.49 14.68
CA GLU A 198 7.94 5.82 14.79
C GLU A 198 8.76 5.99 16.08
N GLN A 199 8.37 5.33 17.16
CA GLN A 199 9.10 5.38 18.44
C GLN A 199 10.35 4.49 18.47
N THR A 200 10.42 3.47 17.63
CA THR A 200 11.52 2.49 17.62
C THR A 200 12.67 2.93 16.69
N LEU A 201 12.64 4.15 16.18
CA LEU A 201 13.44 4.60 15.04
C LEU A 201 14.94 4.69 15.28
N THR A 202 15.65 3.87 14.52
CA THR A 202 16.94 4.16 13.91
C THR A 202 16.72 4.76 12.51
N ASP A 203 17.64 5.60 12.05
CA ASP A 203 17.48 6.43 10.86
C ASP A 203 17.21 5.69 9.55
N GLU A 204 17.51 4.40 9.43
CA GLU A 204 17.32 3.61 8.22
C GLU A 204 16.87 2.18 8.50
N VAL A 205 15.85 1.72 7.75
CA VAL A 205 15.34 0.35 7.82
C VAL A 205 15.37 -0.33 6.46
N PHE A 206 15.33 -1.66 6.47
CA PHE A 206 15.43 -2.49 5.28
C PHE A 206 14.15 -3.30 5.08
N TRP A 207 13.77 -3.53 3.82
CA TRP A 207 12.64 -4.42 3.48
C TRP A 207 12.83 -5.07 2.11
N THR A 208 11.99 -6.06 1.81
CA THR A 208 11.99 -6.75 0.52
C THR A 208 10.78 -6.37 -0.31
N ALA A 209 10.82 -6.62 -1.63
CA ALA A 209 9.73 -6.30 -2.56
C ALA A 209 8.39 -6.97 -2.18
N PHE A 210 8.45 -8.19 -1.62
CA PHE A 210 7.27 -9.03 -1.32
C PHE A 210 7.09 -9.30 0.19
N GLY A 211 8.01 -8.81 1.04
CA GLY A 211 7.90 -8.96 2.48
C GLY A 211 6.82 -8.06 3.08
N HIS A 212 6.28 -8.47 4.23
CA HIS A 212 5.26 -7.71 4.97
C HIS A 212 5.84 -6.91 6.13
N LYS A 213 7.15 -7.12 6.42
CA LYS A 213 7.82 -6.53 7.58
C LYS A 213 9.04 -5.73 7.15
N TYR A 214 9.37 -4.70 7.94
CA TYR A 214 10.64 -4.00 7.81
C TYR A 214 11.65 -4.54 8.83
N HIS A 215 12.94 -4.27 8.60
CA HIS A 215 14.05 -4.77 9.39
C HIS A 215 14.96 -3.61 9.77
N ILE A 216 15.40 -3.55 11.02
CA ILE A 216 16.38 -2.57 11.51
C ILE A 216 17.79 -2.96 11.05
N TYR A 217 18.05 -4.26 10.92
CA TYR A 217 19.36 -4.80 10.57
C TYR A 217 19.35 -5.38 9.16
N ASP A 218 20.34 -5.02 8.33
CA ASP A 218 20.53 -5.54 6.98
C ASP A 218 20.97 -7.01 6.97
N ASP A 219 21.60 -7.46 8.05
CA ASP A 219 22.09 -8.83 8.28
C ASP A 219 21.06 -9.75 8.93
N CYS A 220 19.80 -9.29 9.10
CA CYS A 220 18.73 -10.07 9.71
C CYS A 220 18.59 -11.45 9.06
N SER A 221 18.40 -12.49 9.89
CA SER A 221 18.26 -13.88 9.41
C SER A 221 17.14 -14.06 8.38
N SER A 222 16.06 -13.30 8.49
CA SER A 222 14.94 -13.31 7.54
C SER A 222 15.29 -12.70 6.18
N LEU A 223 16.37 -11.92 6.09
CA LEU A 223 16.83 -11.30 4.84
C LEU A 223 17.91 -12.11 4.13
N LYS A 224 18.39 -13.22 4.72
CA LYS A 224 19.53 -14.00 4.18
C LYS A 224 19.35 -14.47 2.75
N ASN A 225 18.13 -14.81 2.36
CA ASN A 225 17.80 -15.33 1.04
C ASN A 225 17.37 -14.25 0.04
N SER A 226 17.31 -12.98 0.47
CA SER A 226 16.86 -11.87 -0.37
C SER A 226 18.05 -11.27 -1.10
N GLU A 227 17.97 -11.22 -2.44
CA GLU A 227 19.01 -10.63 -3.29
C GLU A 227 18.84 -9.10 -3.42
N ASN A 228 17.56 -8.65 -3.42
CA ASN A 228 17.21 -7.25 -3.55
C ASN A 228 16.61 -6.74 -2.24
N LEU A 229 17.25 -5.75 -1.64
CA LEU A 229 16.78 -5.04 -0.47
C LEU A 229 16.48 -3.59 -0.83
N TYR A 230 15.42 -3.08 -0.23
CA TYR A 230 15.12 -1.65 -0.21
C TYR A 230 15.57 -1.08 1.11
N GLN A 231 16.04 0.16 1.11
CA GLN A 231 16.51 0.89 2.27
C GLN A 231 15.85 2.27 2.29
N GLY A 232 15.40 2.73 3.44
CA GLY A 232 14.78 4.04 3.61
C GLY A 232 14.30 4.26 5.03
N SER A 233 13.52 5.31 5.23
CA SER A 233 12.89 5.60 6.53
C SER A 233 11.82 4.56 6.88
N VAL A 234 11.46 4.46 8.15
CA VAL A 234 10.32 3.61 8.59
C VAL A 234 9.03 4.06 7.93
N THR A 235 8.84 5.37 7.75
CA THR A 235 7.68 5.92 7.04
C THR A 235 7.64 5.41 5.59
N ALA A 236 8.77 5.41 4.88
CA ALA A 236 8.85 4.86 3.53
C ALA A 236 8.54 3.35 3.50
N ALA A 237 8.97 2.57 4.50
CA ALA A 237 8.64 1.15 4.60
C ALA A 237 7.13 0.95 4.81
N ILE A 238 6.51 1.74 5.69
CA ILE A 238 5.07 1.73 5.97
C ILE A 238 4.27 2.10 4.72
N ASP A 239 4.64 3.15 4.01
CA ASP A 239 3.99 3.59 2.75
C ASP A 239 4.07 2.53 1.65
N ASN A 240 5.09 1.69 1.71
CA ASN A 240 5.24 0.53 0.83
C ASN A 240 4.54 -0.75 1.37
N GLY A 241 3.71 -0.65 2.43
CA GLY A 241 2.92 -1.75 2.97
C GLY A 241 3.68 -2.68 3.93
N ARG A 242 4.77 -2.19 4.57
CA ARG A 242 5.55 -2.93 5.57
C ARG A 242 5.32 -2.28 6.93
N GLY A 243 4.17 -2.57 7.56
CA GLY A 243 3.72 -1.92 8.77
C GLY A 243 4.31 -2.48 10.07
N GLU A 244 4.95 -3.66 10.02
CA GLU A 244 5.43 -4.35 11.21
C GLU A 244 6.94 -4.51 11.21
N LEU A 245 7.55 -4.33 12.40
CA LEU A 245 8.94 -4.70 12.64
C LEU A 245 9.10 -6.23 12.62
N CYS A 246 10.17 -6.71 12.02
CA CYS A 246 10.51 -8.13 12.06
C CYS A 246 10.75 -8.60 13.49
N TYR A 247 10.18 -9.75 13.85
CA TYR A 247 10.33 -10.36 15.17
C TYR A 247 11.80 -10.59 15.58
N PHE A 248 12.64 -11.07 14.66
CA PHE A 248 14.06 -11.28 14.94
C PHE A 248 14.82 -9.97 15.19
N CYS A 249 14.44 -8.90 14.48
CA CYS A 249 15.01 -7.57 14.71
C CYS A 249 14.55 -7.00 16.05
N ALA A 250 13.27 -7.16 16.40
CA ALA A 250 12.73 -6.73 17.69
C ALA A 250 13.45 -7.41 18.86
N ASN A 251 13.56 -8.73 18.84
CA ASN A 251 14.25 -9.49 19.88
C ASN A 251 15.73 -9.14 20.01
N ARG A 252 16.42 -8.89 18.88
CA ARG A 252 17.83 -8.47 18.90
C ARG A 252 17.97 -7.09 19.51
N ALA A 253 17.10 -6.14 19.15
CA ALA A 253 17.12 -4.79 19.70
C ALA A 253 16.82 -4.78 21.22
N GLU A 254 15.85 -5.58 21.70
CA GLU A 254 15.57 -5.73 23.12
C GLU A 254 16.77 -6.31 23.90
N LYS A 255 17.42 -7.31 23.31
CA LYS A 255 18.61 -7.92 23.91
C LYS A 255 19.78 -6.94 23.97
N GLU A 256 20.04 -6.18 22.93
CA GLU A 256 21.06 -5.14 22.89
C GLU A 256 20.76 -4.04 23.93
N LYS A 257 19.49 -3.62 24.04
CA LYS A 257 19.08 -2.64 25.08
C LYS A 257 19.26 -3.17 26.49
N SER A 258 18.96 -4.44 26.74
CA SER A 258 19.14 -5.05 28.08
C SER A 258 20.60 -5.20 28.46
N LEU A 259 21.49 -5.49 27.49
CA LEU A 259 22.93 -5.56 27.71
C LEU A 259 23.50 -4.17 28.02
N ASN A 260 23.13 -3.15 27.27
CA ASN A 260 23.57 -1.76 27.53
C ASN A 260 23.12 -1.25 28.90
N LEU A 261 21.88 -1.59 29.33
CA LEU A 261 21.40 -1.25 30.67
C LEU A 261 22.15 -2.01 31.76
N ALA A 262 22.55 -3.25 31.52
CA ALA A 262 23.35 -4.02 32.47
C ALA A 262 24.78 -3.47 32.60
N GLU A 263 25.39 -3.02 31.50
CA GLU A 263 26.69 -2.37 31.50
C GLU A 263 26.66 -1.04 32.24
N LEU A 264 25.65 -0.18 32.05
CA LEU A 264 25.49 1.08 32.75
C LEU A 264 25.32 0.89 34.28
N ASN A 265 24.58 -0.14 34.70
CA ASN A 265 24.38 -0.44 36.14
C ASN A 265 25.64 -1.04 36.79
N VAL A 266 26.58 -1.60 35.99
CA VAL A 266 27.86 -2.08 36.53
C VAL A 266 28.84 -0.92 36.73
N GLU A 267 28.79 0.10 35.88
CA GLU A 267 29.63 1.31 36.04
C GLU A 267 29.19 2.19 37.23
N GLU A 268 27.89 2.24 37.55
CA GLU A 268 27.39 2.99 38.75
C GLU A 268 27.57 2.24 40.08
N GLY A 269 27.93 0.96 40.02
CA GLY A 269 28.11 0.11 41.21
C GLY A 269 29.54 0.00 41.73
N VAL A 270 30.49 0.77 41.22
CA VAL A 270 31.91 0.79 41.64
C VAL A 270 32.25 2.20 42.11
N GLU A 271 31.71 2.62 43.24
CA GLU A 271 32.21 3.65 44.15
C GLU A 271 32.25 3.13 45.59
#